data_361f93f49327fb06ff16f324e34aec2c
#
_entry.id   361f93f49327fb06ff16f324e34aec2c
#
_cell.length_a   1.000
_cell.length_b   1.000
_cell.length_c   1.000
_cell.angle_alpha   90.00
_cell.angle_beta   90.00
_cell.angle_gamma   90.00
#
_symmetry.space_group_name_H-M   'P 1'
#
loop_
_entity.id
_entity.type
_entity.pdbx_description
1 polymer ?
#
loop_
_entity_poly.entity_id
_entity_poly.type
_entity_poly.pdbx_seq_one_letter_code
_entity_poly.pdbx_strand_id
1 'polypeptide(L)'
;SSAASDVYKRQGHEPGDGEALLTQDFADMHDIRVGDTISLGAYDYKVSAYTTKADYIYMLDKLSGYIDSEKFALVVVDRKEYDKIDADETSYYSIKYNKDNSKEVREKLNEGYVIASYMAATTNTRISMPVNEGDAVTNMATMYAPVMFIIIITLVVMVLGRNIRQEQYLLGTFLALGFSKKQIIRHYMRYGVLPGVVGSVLGVIVSVPLTGVLCRFYIEYDFEKLTYTPTYDVSSIVVALVVPTVLYCAAIAIQAAKLLKKSPVDLLRNTGKDTKTVGVMKKSRAKTQTKMRVRSVIGHPGRSIVTAFGVAVAAFCILTGFIMKDSLDTLMHGGLTSSIKYEYLYRLNALEKGTPEQGEALFQNYYEVEGKTVQLLAQGISKDSKYFPDKTDGGDALDLDKYYLTSAAAQTYGIKTGDTLTFSNIADLKEHKVTISGIVTDNTHCYLYTGRENATALAGVDSDAYNCIISKDCLLYTSDAAD
;
A
#
# COMPACT_ATOMS: atom_id res chain seq x y z
N SER A 1 -15.84 22.11 26.09
CA SER A 1 -15.10 22.73 24.99
C SER A 1 -15.08 21.74 23.85
N SER A 2 -15.80 22.04 22.85
CA SER A 2 -15.80 21.39 21.57
C SER A 2 -14.34 21.19 21.11
N ALA A 3 -13.83 19.97 21.17
CA ALA A 3 -12.90 19.54 20.19
C ALA A 3 -13.72 19.49 18.90
N ALA A 4 -14.00 20.66 18.35
CA ALA A 4 -14.43 20.77 16.99
C ALA A 4 -13.35 20.03 16.22
N SER A 5 -13.67 18.83 15.80
CA SER A 5 -12.90 18.14 14.79
C SER A 5 -12.57 19.19 13.74
N ASP A 6 -11.30 19.25 13.34
CA ASP A 6 -10.84 20.20 12.34
C ASP A 6 -11.64 19.99 11.05
N VAL A 7 -12.77 20.69 10.94
CA VAL A 7 -13.59 20.70 9.73
C VAL A 7 -12.95 21.71 8.79
N TYR A 8 -12.35 21.22 7.71
CA TYR A 8 -11.72 22.07 6.71
C TYR A 8 -12.75 22.56 5.70
N LYS A 9 -13.02 23.85 5.72
CA LYS A 9 -13.84 24.51 4.70
C LYS A 9 -13.03 24.77 3.44
N ARG A 10 -13.58 24.46 2.29
CA ARG A 10 -12.94 24.74 1.00
C ARG A 10 -13.44 26.01 0.33
N GLN A 11 -14.75 26.26 0.38
CA GLN A 11 -15.39 27.45 -0.20
C GLN A 11 -16.62 27.78 0.61
N GLY A 12 -16.87 29.06 0.91
CA GLY A 12 -18.03 29.53 1.62
C GLY A 12 -17.79 29.81 3.11
N HIS A 13 -18.83 29.70 3.93
CA HIS A 13 -18.85 30.06 5.36
C HIS A 13 -19.35 28.87 6.23
N GLU A 14 -19.24 29.01 7.54
CA GLU A 14 -19.82 28.04 8.49
C GLU A 14 -21.33 27.96 8.34
N PRO A 15 -21.93 26.75 8.51
CA PRO A 15 -23.33 26.57 8.35
C PRO A 15 -24.07 27.35 9.45
N GLY A 16 -25.02 28.19 9.06
CA GLY A 16 -25.97 28.83 9.91
C GLY A 16 -27.27 28.05 10.01
N ASP A 17 -28.33 28.71 10.56
CA ASP A 17 -29.66 28.11 10.62
C ASP A 17 -30.17 27.80 9.20
N GLY A 18 -30.56 26.55 8.95
CA GLY A 18 -31.01 26.08 7.63
C GLY A 18 -29.90 25.90 6.58
N GLU A 19 -28.64 25.90 7.00
CA GLU A 19 -27.50 25.66 6.12
C GLU A 19 -26.73 24.40 6.50
N ALA A 20 -26.04 23.81 5.49
CA ALA A 20 -25.23 22.62 5.66
C ALA A 20 -23.92 22.73 4.90
N LEU A 21 -22.87 22.06 5.39
CA LEU A 21 -21.67 21.75 4.62
C LEU A 21 -21.81 20.34 4.06
N LEU A 22 -21.29 20.13 2.87
CA LEU A 22 -21.34 18.83 2.16
C LEU A 22 -19.95 18.41 1.70
N THR A 23 -19.67 17.13 1.68
CA THR A 23 -18.45 16.60 1.06
C THR A 23 -18.45 16.86 -0.44
N GLN A 24 -17.26 17.23 -0.97
CA GLN A 24 -17.16 17.72 -2.34
C GLN A 24 -17.34 16.60 -3.37
N ASP A 25 -16.84 15.40 -3.12
CA ASP A 25 -16.95 14.30 -4.09
C ASP A 25 -18.39 13.86 -4.32
N PHE A 26 -19.18 13.78 -3.25
CA PHE A 26 -20.62 13.55 -3.34
C PHE A 26 -21.33 14.70 -4.11
N ALA A 27 -20.98 15.94 -3.80
CA ALA A 27 -21.55 17.10 -4.47
C ALA A 27 -21.26 17.09 -5.99
N ASP A 28 -20.02 16.77 -6.36
CA ASP A 28 -19.62 16.70 -7.76
C ASP A 28 -20.32 15.54 -8.52
N MET A 29 -20.53 14.39 -7.87
CA MET A 29 -21.26 13.25 -8.44
C MET A 29 -22.74 13.56 -8.69
N HIS A 30 -23.34 14.42 -7.88
CA HIS A 30 -24.76 14.78 -7.97
C HIS A 30 -25.01 16.18 -8.58
N ASP A 31 -23.97 16.82 -9.14
CA ASP A 31 -24.05 18.18 -9.71
C ASP A 31 -24.52 19.24 -8.68
N ILE A 32 -24.30 19.03 -7.38
CA ILE A 32 -24.71 19.95 -6.30
C ILE A 32 -23.66 21.06 -6.14
N ARG A 33 -24.09 22.29 -6.19
CA ARG A 33 -23.23 23.49 -6.06
C ARG A 33 -23.50 24.21 -4.75
N VAL A 34 -22.50 24.97 -4.30
CA VAL A 34 -22.70 25.91 -3.17
C VAL A 34 -23.84 26.87 -3.51
N GLY A 35 -24.84 26.91 -2.65
CA GLY A 35 -26.09 27.65 -2.83
C GLY A 35 -27.31 26.81 -3.18
N ASP A 36 -27.10 25.56 -3.62
CA ASP A 36 -28.21 24.62 -3.88
C ASP A 36 -28.79 24.08 -2.56
N THR A 37 -29.96 23.47 -2.65
CA THR A 37 -30.68 22.90 -1.52
C THR A 37 -30.60 21.38 -1.55
N ILE A 38 -30.30 20.78 -0.40
CA ILE A 38 -30.30 19.32 -0.17
C ILE A 38 -31.36 19.00 0.89
N SER A 39 -32.01 17.82 0.77
CA SER A 39 -32.99 17.34 1.75
C SER A 39 -32.34 16.31 2.67
N LEU A 40 -32.43 16.53 3.98
CA LEU A 40 -32.00 15.59 5.03
C LEU A 40 -33.23 15.15 5.82
N GLY A 41 -33.75 13.99 5.52
CA GLY A 41 -35.03 13.53 6.07
C GLY A 41 -36.19 14.45 5.68
N ALA A 42 -36.83 15.08 6.66
CA ALA A 42 -37.96 16.00 6.45
C ALA A 42 -37.55 17.47 6.29
N TYR A 43 -36.26 17.79 6.32
CA TYR A 43 -35.78 19.18 6.34
C TYR A 43 -34.90 19.48 5.13
N ASP A 44 -35.03 20.70 4.62
CA ASP A 44 -34.23 21.20 3.51
C ASP A 44 -33.14 22.15 4.00
N TYR A 45 -31.89 21.93 3.55
CA TYR A 45 -30.73 22.72 3.92
C TYR A 45 -30.04 23.28 2.68
N LYS A 46 -29.64 24.55 2.77
CA LYS A 46 -28.86 25.20 1.72
C LYS A 46 -27.38 24.85 1.90
N VAL A 47 -26.71 24.39 0.85
CA VAL A 47 -25.26 24.10 0.89
C VAL A 47 -24.49 25.41 0.97
N SER A 48 -23.86 25.69 2.12
CA SER A 48 -23.09 26.92 2.36
C SER A 48 -21.62 26.79 1.95
N ALA A 49 -21.05 25.59 2.02
CA ALA A 49 -19.69 25.31 1.58
C ALA A 49 -19.46 23.80 1.41
N TYR A 50 -18.33 23.46 0.78
CA TYR A 50 -17.81 22.09 0.83
C TYR A 50 -16.92 21.90 2.04
N THR A 51 -16.91 20.66 2.58
CA THR A 51 -16.19 20.31 3.80
C THR A 51 -15.42 19.01 3.66
N THR A 52 -14.41 18.85 4.48
CA THR A 52 -13.69 17.62 4.69
C THR A 52 -13.42 17.48 6.19
N LYS A 53 -13.48 16.28 6.73
CA LYS A 53 -13.23 16.00 8.15
C LYS A 53 -11.99 15.13 8.29
N ALA A 54 -11.10 15.46 9.23
CA ALA A 54 -9.82 14.81 9.40
C ALA A 54 -9.90 13.29 9.69
N ASP A 55 -10.99 12.84 10.31
CA ASP A 55 -11.28 11.43 10.59
C ASP A 55 -12.09 10.73 9.48
N TYR A 56 -12.32 11.41 8.35
CA TYR A 56 -13.00 10.91 7.15
C TYR A 56 -12.24 11.26 5.87
N ILE A 57 -10.92 11.24 5.91
CA ILE A 57 -10.11 11.48 4.71
C ILE A 57 -10.35 10.37 3.68
N TYR A 58 -10.49 9.13 4.15
CA TYR A 58 -10.94 7.99 3.35
C TYR A 58 -12.43 7.79 3.65
N MET A 59 -13.28 8.12 2.67
CA MET A 59 -14.74 8.25 2.83
C MET A 59 -15.42 6.89 2.87
N LEU A 60 -15.40 6.24 4.02
CA LEU A 60 -16.09 4.97 4.25
C LEU A 60 -17.34 5.20 5.09
N ASP A 61 -18.47 4.71 4.63
CA ASP A 61 -19.69 4.57 5.44
C ASP A 61 -19.43 3.60 6.60
N LYS A 62 -18.95 2.40 6.30
CA LYS A 62 -18.56 1.38 7.27
C LYS A 62 -17.08 1.06 7.13
N LEU A 63 -16.41 0.77 8.25
CA LEU A 63 -14.97 0.46 8.27
C LEU A 63 -14.56 -0.76 7.41
N SER A 64 -15.50 -1.60 7.07
CA SER A 64 -15.31 -2.77 6.18
C SER A 64 -15.88 -2.56 4.78
N GLY A 65 -16.29 -1.33 4.44
CA GLY A 65 -16.90 -1.00 3.15
C GLY A 65 -15.90 -0.54 2.11
N TYR A 66 -16.42 -0.23 0.93
CA TYR A 66 -15.72 0.47 -0.14
C TYR A 66 -16.09 1.95 -0.11
N ILE A 67 -15.22 2.80 -0.70
CA ILE A 67 -15.59 4.18 -0.99
C ILE A 67 -16.71 4.16 -2.03
N ASP A 68 -17.82 4.78 -1.70
CA ASP A 68 -18.95 4.99 -2.60
C ASP A 68 -19.43 6.42 -2.44
N SER A 69 -18.73 7.34 -3.11
CA SER A 69 -19.07 8.77 -3.06
C SER A 69 -20.39 9.10 -3.78
N GLU A 70 -20.97 8.15 -4.51
CA GLU A 70 -22.31 8.29 -5.09
C GLU A 70 -23.41 8.12 -4.02
N LYS A 71 -23.17 7.27 -2.99
CA LYS A 71 -24.19 6.92 -1.99
C LYS A 71 -23.90 7.45 -0.59
N PHE A 72 -22.64 7.81 -0.31
CA PHE A 72 -22.23 8.24 1.02
C PHE A 72 -21.64 9.64 1.00
N ALA A 73 -22.19 10.49 1.85
CA ALA A 73 -21.70 11.85 2.07
C ALA A 73 -21.59 12.16 3.56
N LEU A 74 -20.66 13.03 3.90
CA LEU A 74 -20.63 13.68 5.20
C LEU A 74 -21.32 15.03 5.09
N VAL A 75 -22.31 15.23 5.91
CA VAL A 75 -23.02 16.49 6.03
C VAL A 75 -22.79 17.08 7.41
N VAL A 76 -22.41 18.35 7.48
CA VAL A 76 -22.18 19.07 8.74
C VAL A 76 -23.18 20.19 8.85
N VAL A 77 -23.95 20.19 9.93
CA VAL A 77 -24.95 21.22 10.25
C VAL A 77 -24.65 21.81 11.62
N ASP A 78 -25.24 22.95 11.93
CA ASP A 78 -25.20 23.51 13.31
C ASP A 78 -25.89 22.56 14.30
N ARG A 79 -25.46 22.57 15.58
CA ARG A 79 -26.01 21.69 16.62
C ARG A 79 -27.52 21.82 16.76
N LYS A 80 -28.07 23.04 16.64
CA LYS A 80 -29.51 23.28 16.75
C LYS A 80 -30.29 22.66 15.60
N GLU A 81 -29.69 22.61 14.40
CA GLU A 81 -30.29 21.96 13.25
C GLU A 81 -30.21 20.44 13.37
N TYR A 82 -29.07 19.91 13.86
CA TYR A 82 -28.90 18.48 14.13
C TYR A 82 -29.95 17.95 15.11
N ASP A 83 -30.25 18.69 16.18
CA ASP A 83 -31.23 18.29 17.19
C ASP A 83 -32.68 18.21 16.65
N LYS A 84 -32.94 18.75 15.44
CA LYS A 84 -34.25 18.66 14.76
C LYS A 84 -34.36 17.37 13.90
N ILE A 85 -33.22 16.80 13.49
CA ILE A 85 -33.19 15.63 12.60
C ILE A 85 -33.44 14.40 13.47
N ASP A 86 -34.48 13.63 13.12
CA ASP A 86 -34.77 12.36 13.75
C ASP A 86 -33.84 11.29 13.17
N ALA A 87 -32.70 11.11 13.81
CA ALA A 87 -31.68 10.16 13.41
C ALA A 87 -31.05 9.49 14.63
N ASP A 88 -30.57 8.27 14.46
CA ASP A 88 -29.85 7.55 15.49
C ASP A 88 -28.60 8.33 15.93
N GLU A 89 -28.55 8.76 17.18
CA GLU A 89 -27.43 9.52 17.72
C GLU A 89 -26.36 8.58 18.26
N THR A 90 -25.16 8.66 17.71
CA THR A 90 -23.96 8.02 18.25
C THR A 90 -23.00 9.07 18.77
N SER A 91 -22.79 9.07 20.08
CA SER A 91 -21.83 9.97 20.72
C SER A 91 -20.47 9.29 20.88
N TYR A 92 -19.41 9.98 20.52
CA TYR A 92 -18.05 9.51 20.76
C TYR A 92 -17.12 10.62 21.25
N TYR A 93 -16.06 10.23 21.93
CA TYR A 93 -15.03 11.15 22.43
C TYR A 93 -13.72 10.92 21.67
N SER A 94 -13.17 11.98 21.09
CA SER A 94 -11.85 11.98 20.49
C SER A 94 -10.81 12.39 21.53
N ILE A 95 -9.79 11.56 21.73
CA ILE A 95 -8.74 11.80 22.73
C ILE A 95 -7.39 11.88 22.01
N LYS A 96 -6.69 13.01 22.19
CA LYS A 96 -5.35 13.21 21.67
C LYS A 96 -4.32 12.99 22.80
N TYR A 97 -3.39 12.11 22.57
CA TYR A 97 -2.30 11.80 23.51
C TYR A 97 -1.04 12.62 23.18
N ASN A 98 -0.36 13.09 24.21
CA ASN A 98 0.94 13.74 24.08
C ASN A 98 2.09 12.72 24.03
N LYS A 99 1.87 11.52 24.58
CA LYS A 99 2.74 10.34 24.56
C LYS A 99 1.84 9.13 24.38
N ASP A 100 2.42 8.01 23.95
CA ASP A 100 1.68 6.75 23.86
C ASP A 100 1.38 6.21 25.26
N ASN A 101 0.29 6.68 25.84
CA ASN A 101 -0.27 6.22 27.10
C ASN A 101 -1.74 5.80 26.94
N SER A 102 -2.12 5.37 25.76
CA SER A 102 -3.48 4.95 25.42
C SER A 102 -4.02 3.86 26.35
N LYS A 103 -3.17 2.90 26.74
CA LYS A 103 -3.55 1.82 27.66
C LYS A 103 -3.90 2.34 29.05
N GLU A 104 -3.08 3.22 29.63
CA GLU A 104 -3.33 3.81 30.96
C GLU A 104 -4.61 4.65 30.98
N VAL A 105 -4.87 5.39 29.89
CA VAL A 105 -6.09 6.19 29.78
C VAL A 105 -7.32 5.29 29.66
N ARG A 106 -7.25 4.21 28.89
CA ARG A 106 -8.37 3.23 28.79
C ARG A 106 -8.64 2.55 30.12
N GLU A 107 -7.61 2.14 30.86
CA GLU A 107 -7.75 1.56 32.19
C GLU A 107 -8.49 2.51 33.13
N LYS A 108 -8.09 3.80 33.17
CA LYS A 108 -8.77 4.81 33.97
C LYS A 108 -10.21 5.09 33.54
N LEU A 109 -10.48 5.06 32.25
CA LEU A 109 -11.85 5.24 31.74
C LEU A 109 -12.73 4.05 32.11
N ASN A 110 -12.21 2.83 32.08
CA ASN A 110 -12.93 1.62 32.46
C ASN A 110 -13.27 1.56 33.97
N GLU A 111 -12.57 2.32 34.84
CA GLU A 111 -12.94 2.45 36.26
C GLU A 111 -14.27 3.20 36.46
N GLY A 112 -14.63 4.12 35.55
CA GLY A 112 -15.81 4.97 35.68
C GLY A 112 -16.87 4.79 34.61
N TYR A 113 -16.56 4.17 33.50
CA TYR A 113 -17.46 4.06 32.34
C TYR A 113 -17.38 2.68 31.70
N VAL A 114 -18.47 2.25 31.07
CA VAL A 114 -18.48 1.08 30.17
C VAL A 114 -18.12 1.58 28.77
N ILE A 115 -16.94 1.19 28.28
CA ILE A 115 -16.50 1.53 26.93
C ILE A 115 -17.18 0.60 25.94
N ALA A 116 -18.15 1.10 25.19
CA ALA A 116 -18.84 0.31 24.15
C ALA A 116 -17.95 -0.01 22.95
N SER A 117 -17.08 0.92 22.58
CA SER A 117 -16.13 0.73 21.47
C SER A 117 -14.91 1.65 21.65
N TYR A 118 -13.75 1.17 21.26
CA TYR A 118 -12.51 1.95 21.20
C TYR A 118 -11.85 1.75 19.85
N MET A 119 -11.37 2.84 19.25
CA MET A 119 -10.68 2.81 17.98
C MET A 119 -9.47 3.73 18.04
N ALA A 120 -8.28 3.16 17.83
CA ALA A 120 -7.08 3.97 17.68
C ALA A 120 -7.03 4.60 16.28
N ALA A 121 -6.40 5.77 16.14
CA ALA A 121 -6.21 6.41 14.83
C ALA A 121 -5.46 5.49 13.84
N THR A 122 -4.54 4.69 14.33
CA THR A 122 -3.76 3.72 13.53
C THR A 122 -4.59 2.54 13.02
N THR A 123 -5.69 2.20 13.70
CA THR A 123 -6.59 1.11 13.32
C THR A 123 -7.86 1.61 12.63
N ASN A 124 -8.11 2.92 12.67
CA ASN A 124 -9.21 3.53 11.93
C ASN A 124 -8.82 3.66 10.45
N THR A 125 -9.38 2.81 9.60
CA THR A 125 -9.09 2.79 8.16
C THR A 125 -9.31 4.15 7.51
N ARG A 126 -10.31 4.93 7.95
CA ARG A 126 -10.58 6.29 7.45
C ARG A 126 -9.41 7.25 7.63
N ILE A 127 -8.57 7.02 8.65
CA ILE A 127 -7.41 7.86 9.00
C ILE A 127 -6.10 7.20 8.55
N SER A 128 -5.98 5.87 8.73
CA SER A 128 -4.73 5.15 8.50
C SER A 128 -4.45 4.87 7.02
N MET A 129 -5.48 4.83 6.17
CA MET A 129 -5.31 4.50 4.76
C MET A 129 -4.36 5.45 4.01
N PRO A 130 -4.45 6.78 4.15
CA PRO A 130 -3.49 7.69 3.52
C PRO A 130 -2.04 7.45 3.95
N VAL A 131 -1.83 7.10 5.22
CA VAL A 131 -0.48 6.78 5.75
C VAL A 131 0.01 5.46 5.17
N ASN A 132 -0.83 4.43 5.16
CA ASN A 132 -0.51 3.12 4.61
C ASN A 132 -0.19 3.19 3.11
N GLU A 133 -0.94 3.97 2.34
CA GLU A 133 -0.66 4.22 0.92
C GLU A 133 0.68 4.95 0.72
N GLY A 134 0.97 5.96 1.53
CA GLY A 134 2.26 6.65 1.53
C GLY A 134 3.42 5.71 1.83
N ASP A 135 3.26 4.83 2.82
CA ASP A 135 4.25 3.80 3.17
C ASP A 135 4.40 2.76 2.05
N ALA A 136 3.31 2.33 1.42
CA ALA A 136 3.34 1.41 0.29
C ALA A 136 4.11 2.00 -0.90
N VAL A 137 3.85 3.26 -1.26
CA VAL A 137 4.58 3.97 -2.32
C VAL A 137 6.07 4.12 -1.97
N THR A 138 6.39 4.45 -0.72
CA THR A 138 7.76 4.55 -0.23
C THR A 138 8.49 3.21 -0.29
N ASN A 139 7.85 2.14 0.12
CA ASN A 139 8.41 0.78 0.06
C ASN A 139 8.63 0.34 -1.40
N MET A 140 7.69 0.61 -2.28
CA MET A 140 7.84 0.36 -3.73
C MET A 140 9.01 1.17 -4.30
N ALA A 141 9.12 2.46 -4.00
CA ALA A 141 10.22 3.30 -4.45
C ALA A 141 11.58 2.76 -3.96
N THR A 142 11.66 2.36 -2.69
CA THR A 142 12.87 1.78 -2.08
C THR A 142 13.27 0.47 -2.75
N MET A 143 12.33 -0.34 -3.19
CA MET A 143 12.59 -1.60 -3.90
C MET A 143 13.00 -1.37 -5.37
N TYR A 144 12.33 -0.47 -6.09
CA TYR A 144 12.57 -0.26 -7.51
C TYR A 144 13.77 0.67 -7.81
N ALA A 145 14.03 1.67 -6.97
CA ALA A 145 15.11 2.63 -7.21
C ALA A 145 16.49 1.97 -7.38
N PRO A 146 16.95 1.02 -6.54
CA PRO A 146 18.23 0.33 -6.73
C PRO A 146 18.31 -0.42 -8.06
N VAL A 147 17.22 -1.07 -8.48
CA VAL A 147 17.16 -1.80 -9.76
C VAL A 147 17.34 -0.84 -10.92
N MET A 148 16.62 0.28 -10.92
CA MET A 148 16.76 1.33 -11.94
C MET A 148 18.16 1.93 -11.95
N PHE A 149 18.78 2.18 -10.79
CA PHE A 149 20.17 2.64 -10.71
C PHE A 149 21.15 1.64 -11.33
N ILE A 150 21.02 0.34 -11.08
CA ILE A 150 21.86 -0.69 -11.67
C ILE A 150 21.76 -0.67 -13.20
N ILE A 151 20.55 -0.53 -13.75
CA ILE A 151 20.31 -0.45 -15.20
C ILE A 151 21.01 0.79 -15.76
N ILE A 152 20.77 1.95 -15.18
CA ILE A 152 21.33 3.23 -15.63
C ILE A 152 22.86 3.18 -15.58
N ILE A 153 23.46 2.74 -14.47
CA ILE A 153 24.91 2.61 -14.32
C ILE A 153 25.49 1.67 -15.39
N THR A 154 24.81 0.55 -15.65
CA THR A 154 25.25 -0.42 -16.65
C THR A 154 25.25 0.20 -18.05
N LEU A 155 24.20 0.94 -18.42
CA LEU A 155 24.13 1.67 -19.69
C LEU A 155 25.22 2.74 -19.79
N VAL A 156 25.39 3.55 -18.74
CA VAL A 156 26.41 4.59 -18.65
C VAL A 156 27.80 4.00 -18.82
N VAL A 157 28.13 2.94 -18.08
CA VAL A 157 29.42 2.25 -18.15
C VAL A 157 29.68 1.70 -19.57
N MET A 158 28.66 1.18 -20.25
CA MET A 158 28.77 0.68 -21.61
C MET A 158 29.05 1.80 -22.61
N VAL A 159 28.25 2.87 -22.57
CA VAL A 159 28.38 4.01 -23.50
C VAL A 159 29.74 4.70 -23.30
N LEU A 160 30.07 5.03 -22.04
CA LEU A 160 31.36 5.68 -21.72
C LEU A 160 32.54 4.79 -22.05
N GLY A 161 32.46 3.48 -21.75
CA GLY A 161 33.53 2.55 -22.09
C GLY A 161 33.74 2.42 -23.58
N ARG A 162 32.71 2.65 -24.40
CA ARG A 162 32.86 2.78 -25.89
C ARG A 162 33.54 4.08 -26.28
N ASN A 163 33.06 5.20 -25.78
CA ASN A 163 33.59 6.52 -26.10
C ASN A 163 35.07 6.63 -25.72
N ILE A 164 35.44 6.27 -24.49
CA ILE A 164 36.84 6.32 -24.02
C ILE A 164 37.73 5.36 -24.85
N ARG A 165 37.22 4.22 -25.31
CA ARG A 165 37.97 3.31 -26.21
C ARG A 165 38.16 3.90 -27.60
N GLN A 166 37.25 4.71 -28.11
CA GLN A 166 37.41 5.39 -29.39
C GLN A 166 38.54 6.43 -29.32
N GLU A 167 38.74 7.05 -28.14
CA GLU A 167 39.79 8.04 -27.87
C GLU A 167 41.11 7.41 -27.37
N GLN A 168 41.27 6.08 -27.44
CA GLN A 168 42.47 5.39 -26.90
C GLN A 168 43.80 5.91 -27.50
N TYR A 169 43.77 6.31 -28.76
CA TYR A 169 44.94 6.88 -29.42
C TYR A 169 45.38 8.20 -28.75
N LEU A 170 44.41 9.08 -28.48
CA LEU A 170 44.65 10.36 -27.80
C LEU A 170 45.19 10.14 -26.38
N LEU A 171 44.63 9.14 -25.65
CA LEU A 171 45.14 8.73 -24.34
C LEU A 171 46.58 8.22 -24.40
N GLY A 172 46.93 7.45 -25.44
CA GLY A 172 48.29 7.00 -25.68
C GLY A 172 49.26 8.17 -25.94
N THR A 173 48.83 9.18 -26.70
CA THR A 173 49.60 10.39 -26.96
C THR A 173 49.83 11.18 -25.68
N PHE A 174 48.84 11.40 -24.86
CA PHE A 174 49.01 12.09 -23.55
C PHE A 174 49.98 11.37 -22.62
N LEU A 175 49.92 10.04 -22.56
CA LEU A 175 50.90 9.29 -21.78
C LEU A 175 52.31 9.37 -22.35
N ALA A 176 52.48 9.38 -23.68
CA ALA A 176 53.77 9.53 -24.34
C ALA A 176 54.37 10.93 -24.12
N LEU A 177 53.52 11.96 -24.01
CA LEU A 177 53.90 13.32 -23.66
C LEU A 177 54.22 13.53 -22.16
N GLY A 178 54.14 12.46 -21.35
CA GLY A 178 54.52 12.51 -19.93
C GLY A 178 53.37 12.90 -18.97
N PHE A 179 52.13 12.99 -19.43
CA PHE A 179 51.00 13.21 -18.51
C PHE A 179 50.78 12.01 -17.59
N SER A 180 50.59 12.27 -16.31
CA SER A 180 50.34 11.22 -15.34
C SER A 180 48.93 10.62 -15.51
N LYS A 181 48.76 9.33 -15.22
CA LYS A 181 47.44 8.63 -15.26
C LYS A 181 46.38 9.38 -14.42
N LYS A 182 46.77 9.93 -13.26
CA LYS A 182 45.84 10.70 -12.40
C LYS A 182 45.37 11.99 -13.08
N GLN A 183 46.22 12.69 -13.78
CA GLN A 183 45.86 13.90 -14.55
C GLN A 183 44.85 13.60 -15.64
N ILE A 184 45.08 12.52 -16.38
CA ILE A 184 44.19 12.07 -17.45
C ILE A 184 42.83 11.66 -16.88
N ILE A 185 42.77 10.85 -15.82
CA ILE A 185 41.52 10.47 -15.18
C ILE A 185 40.74 11.70 -14.67
N ARG A 186 41.45 12.65 -14.03
CA ARG A 186 40.82 13.91 -13.55
C ARG A 186 40.25 14.73 -14.70
N HIS A 187 40.93 14.75 -15.84
CA HIS A 187 40.43 15.44 -17.04
C HIS A 187 39.12 14.79 -17.53
N TYR A 188 39.08 13.46 -17.66
CA TYR A 188 37.84 12.76 -18.06
C TYR A 188 36.72 12.89 -17.05
N MET A 189 37.02 12.93 -15.76
CA MET A 189 36.01 13.15 -14.73
C MET A 189 35.30 14.49 -14.89
N ARG A 190 36.00 15.56 -15.36
CA ARG A 190 35.38 16.88 -15.63
C ARG A 190 34.31 16.77 -16.72
N TYR A 191 34.52 15.95 -17.74
CA TYR A 191 33.49 15.66 -18.74
C TYR A 191 32.30 14.87 -18.17
N GLY A 192 32.47 14.18 -17.05
CA GLY A 192 31.41 13.46 -16.36
C GLY A 192 30.59 14.33 -15.42
N VAL A 193 31.21 15.31 -14.79
CA VAL A 193 30.54 16.21 -13.84
C VAL A 193 29.40 16.97 -14.53
N LEU A 194 29.68 17.56 -15.70
CA LEU A 194 28.69 18.39 -16.39
C LEU A 194 27.40 17.61 -16.75
N PRO A 195 27.44 16.48 -17.46
CA PRO A 195 26.24 15.71 -17.75
C PRO A 195 25.57 15.13 -16.46
N GLY A 196 26.37 14.74 -15.46
CA GLY A 196 25.88 14.27 -14.18
C GLY A 196 25.06 15.33 -13.46
N VAL A 197 25.60 16.54 -13.32
CA VAL A 197 24.88 17.65 -12.66
C VAL A 197 23.67 18.09 -13.49
N VAL A 198 23.85 18.32 -14.79
CA VAL A 198 22.75 18.77 -15.67
C VAL A 198 21.65 17.75 -15.69
N GLY A 199 21.96 16.43 -15.81
CA GLY A 199 20.98 15.37 -15.79
C GLY A 199 20.25 15.28 -14.46
N SER A 200 20.96 15.39 -13.33
CA SER A 200 20.36 15.37 -12.00
C SER A 200 19.45 16.59 -11.76
N VAL A 201 19.88 17.77 -12.15
CA VAL A 201 19.06 19.01 -12.04
C VAL A 201 17.80 18.90 -12.89
N LEU A 202 17.93 18.47 -14.16
CA LEU A 202 16.76 18.24 -15.01
C LEU A 202 15.83 17.17 -14.43
N GLY A 203 16.37 16.10 -13.86
CA GLY A 203 15.61 15.07 -13.17
C GLY A 203 14.78 15.62 -12.02
N VAL A 204 15.38 16.46 -11.17
CA VAL A 204 14.68 17.13 -10.08
C VAL A 204 13.59 18.08 -10.61
N ILE A 205 13.92 18.90 -11.62
CA ILE A 205 12.94 19.84 -12.23
C ILE A 205 11.72 19.08 -12.80
N VAL A 206 11.94 17.94 -13.46
CA VAL A 206 10.85 17.13 -14.03
C VAL A 206 10.08 16.38 -12.95
N SER A 207 10.73 15.96 -11.86
CA SER A 207 10.07 15.22 -10.79
C SER A 207 9.01 16.05 -10.07
N VAL A 208 9.19 17.37 -9.93
CA VAL A 208 8.25 18.26 -9.23
C VAL A 208 6.84 18.23 -9.85
N PRO A 209 6.64 18.53 -11.15
CA PRO A 209 5.31 18.45 -11.76
C PRO A 209 4.79 17.01 -11.82
N LEU A 210 5.67 16.02 -12.01
CA LEU A 210 5.26 14.62 -12.05
C LEU A 210 4.71 14.15 -10.69
N THR A 211 5.35 14.55 -9.60
CA THR A 211 4.83 14.29 -8.24
C THR A 211 3.46 14.92 -8.06
N GLY A 212 3.26 16.17 -8.54
CA GLY A 212 1.95 16.81 -8.50
C GLY A 212 0.86 16.04 -9.25
N VAL A 213 1.20 15.48 -10.42
CA VAL A 213 0.26 14.64 -11.19
C VAL A 213 -0.08 13.35 -10.44
N LEU A 214 0.92 12.66 -9.87
CA LEU A 214 0.71 11.44 -9.09
C LEU A 214 -0.13 11.70 -7.84
N CYS A 215 0.16 12.77 -7.09
CA CYS A 215 -0.63 13.13 -5.91
C CYS A 215 -2.09 13.43 -6.26
N ARG A 216 -2.34 14.15 -7.38
CA ARG A 216 -3.71 14.39 -7.85
C ARG A 216 -4.43 13.10 -8.18
N PHE A 217 -3.75 12.19 -8.86
CA PHE A 217 -4.32 10.89 -9.19
C PHE A 217 -4.78 10.13 -7.92
N TYR A 218 -3.91 10.03 -6.89
CA TYR A 218 -4.28 9.41 -5.62
C TYR A 218 -5.42 10.13 -4.89
N ILE A 219 -5.40 11.47 -4.87
CA ILE A 219 -6.44 12.24 -4.20
C ILE A 219 -7.78 12.11 -4.92
N GLU A 220 -7.80 12.08 -6.25
CA GLU A 220 -9.04 12.01 -7.02
C GLU A 220 -9.71 10.62 -6.97
N TYR A 221 -8.94 9.55 -6.77
CA TYR A 221 -9.47 8.17 -6.81
C TYR A 221 -9.61 7.51 -5.45
N ASP A 222 -8.78 7.89 -4.48
CA ASP A 222 -8.71 7.18 -3.20
C ASP A 222 -9.15 8.02 -2.00
N PHE A 223 -9.18 9.35 -2.09
CA PHE A 223 -9.45 10.22 -0.95
C PHE A 223 -10.42 11.32 -1.33
N GLU A 224 -11.16 11.82 -0.32
CA GLU A 224 -11.91 13.06 -0.45
C GLU A 224 -11.01 14.18 -0.97
N LYS A 225 -11.52 15.03 -1.88
CA LYS A 225 -10.75 16.12 -2.49
C LYS A 225 -10.09 17.02 -1.45
N LEU A 226 -8.85 16.71 -1.11
CA LEU A 226 -8.05 17.45 -0.15
C LEU A 226 -7.25 18.57 -0.85
N THR A 227 -7.12 19.70 -0.16
CA THR A 227 -6.11 20.69 -0.53
C THR A 227 -4.77 20.21 0.01
N TYR A 228 -3.82 19.88 -0.85
CA TYR A 228 -2.47 19.51 -0.43
C TYR A 228 -1.46 20.58 -0.82
N THR A 229 -0.49 20.81 0.04
CA THR A 229 0.71 21.58 -0.25
C THR A 229 1.88 20.60 -0.38
N PRO A 230 2.49 20.48 -1.57
CA PRO A 230 3.61 19.58 -1.73
C PRO A 230 4.78 20.08 -0.85
N THR A 231 5.25 19.22 0.04
CA THR A 231 6.45 19.47 0.83
C THR A 231 7.62 18.69 0.23
N TYR A 232 8.74 19.38 0.04
CA TYR A 232 9.94 18.77 -0.52
C TYR A 232 10.99 18.67 0.57
N ASP A 233 11.40 17.44 0.86
CA ASP A 233 12.50 17.21 1.77
C ASP A 233 13.84 17.56 1.09
N VAL A 234 14.56 18.49 1.70
CA VAL A 234 15.86 18.97 1.21
C VAL A 234 16.88 17.85 1.13
N SER A 235 16.84 16.89 2.07
CA SER A 235 17.76 15.76 2.08
C SER A 235 17.57 14.87 0.86
N SER A 236 16.34 14.61 0.45
CA SER A 236 15.98 13.85 -0.73
C SER A 236 16.45 14.54 -2.02
N ILE A 237 16.31 15.87 -2.11
CA ILE A 237 16.81 16.65 -3.25
C ILE A 237 18.35 16.56 -3.33
N VAL A 238 19.05 16.70 -2.21
CA VAL A 238 20.51 16.59 -2.16
C VAL A 238 20.95 15.20 -2.60
N VAL A 239 20.32 14.15 -2.12
CA VAL A 239 20.61 12.77 -2.53
C VAL A 239 20.38 12.58 -4.03
N ALA A 240 19.26 13.09 -4.57
CA ALA A 240 18.94 13.01 -6.00
C ALA A 240 19.94 13.76 -6.89
N LEU A 241 20.58 14.82 -6.41
CA LEU A 241 21.61 15.56 -7.14
C LEU A 241 23.00 14.93 -7.02
N VAL A 242 23.37 14.50 -5.81
CA VAL A 242 24.75 14.05 -5.50
C VAL A 242 24.98 12.61 -5.96
N VAL A 243 24.08 11.69 -5.63
CA VAL A 243 24.29 10.26 -5.87
C VAL A 243 24.46 9.93 -7.34
N PRO A 244 23.59 10.35 -8.28
CA PRO A 244 23.77 10.08 -9.71
C PRO A 244 25.06 10.71 -10.26
N THR A 245 25.38 11.93 -9.84
CA THR A 245 26.59 12.63 -10.26
C THR A 245 27.86 11.89 -9.84
N VAL A 246 27.92 11.45 -8.58
CA VAL A 246 29.06 10.68 -8.04
C VAL A 246 29.20 9.34 -8.77
N LEU A 247 28.10 8.63 -8.96
CA LEU A 247 28.09 7.34 -9.65
C LEU A 247 28.54 7.48 -11.11
N TYR A 248 28.10 8.54 -11.80
CA TYR A 248 28.52 8.85 -13.16
C TYR A 248 30.03 9.13 -13.23
N CYS A 249 30.53 9.96 -12.34
CA CYS A 249 31.97 10.25 -12.26
C CYS A 249 32.81 9.01 -11.92
N ALA A 250 32.32 8.17 -11.00
CA ALA A 250 32.98 6.92 -10.64
C ALA A 250 33.03 5.94 -11.84
N ALA A 251 31.93 5.84 -12.60
CA ALA A 251 31.88 5.01 -13.80
C ALA A 251 32.92 5.46 -14.84
N ILE A 252 33.08 6.77 -15.09
CA ILE A 252 34.10 7.32 -15.97
C ILE A 252 35.51 7.01 -15.44
N ALA A 253 35.76 7.29 -14.17
CA ALA A 253 37.07 7.04 -13.56
C ALA A 253 37.50 5.58 -13.69
N ILE A 254 36.57 4.64 -13.42
CA ILE A 254 36.82 3.21 -13.53
C ILE A 254 37.15 2.82 -14.98
N GLN A 255 36.38 3.32 -15.96
CA GLN A 255 36.62 2.99 -17.37
C GLN A 255 37.94 3.57 -17.88
N ALA A 256 38.23 4.82 -17.55
CA ALA A 256 39.52 5.46 -17.91
C ALA A 256 40.71 4.72 -17.25
N ALA A 257 40.61 4.41 -15.95
CA ALA A 257 41.63 3.65 -15.24
C ALA A 257 41.89 2.26 -15.83
N LYS A 258 40.83 1.55 -16.26
CA LYS A 258 40.96 0.23 -16.94
C LYS A 258 41.74 0.37 -18.25
N LEU A 259 41.47 1.40 -19.02
CA LEU A 259 42.18 1.64 -20.30
C LEU A 259 43.64 2.04 -20.08
N LEU A 260 43.91 2.91 -19.10
CA LEU A 260 45.25 3.41 -18.74
C LEU A 260 46.16 2.35 -18.04
N LYS A 261 45.66 1.13 -17.82
CA LYS A 261 46.47 -0.02 -17.43
C LYS A 261 47.35 -0.52 -18.59
N LYS A 262 46.97 -0.25 -19.85
CA LYS A 262 47.76 -0.58 -21.03
C LYS A 262 48.98 0.29 -21.15
N SER A 263 50.04 -0.20 -21.87
CA SER A 263 51.22 0.61 -22.19
C SER A 263 50.88 1.72 -23.18
N PRO A 264 51.60 2.85 -23.19
CA PRO A 264 51.42 3.90 -24.21
C PRO A 264 51.53 3.35 -25.64
N VAL A 265 52.45 2.43 -25.87
CA VAL A 265 52.66 1.81 -27.18
C VAL A 265 51.47 0.95 -27.60
N ASP A 266 50.85 0.22 -26.66
CA ASP A 266 49.67 -0.60 -26.94
C ASP A 266 48.44 0.23 -27.26
N LEU A 267 48.33 1.41 -26.64
CA LEU A 267 47.26 2.38 -26.90
C LEU A 267 47.40 3.03 -28.26
N LEU A 268 48.63 3.37 -28.66
CA LEU A 268 48.95 3.99 -29.97
C LEU A 268 48.84 3.02 -31.13
N ARG A 269 49.29 1.75 -30.95
CA ARG A 269 49.24 0.73 -32.00
C ARG A 269 47.84 0.23 -32.32
N ASN A 270 46.84 0.58 -31.53
CA ASN A 270 45.46 0.12 -31.70
C ASN A 270 45.37 -1.42 -31.95
N THR A 271 46.34 -2.20 -31.40
CA THR A 271 46.32 -3.64 -31.46
C THR A 271 45.11 -4.10 -30.64
N GLY A 272 43.94 -4.08 -31.29
CA GLY A 272 42.80 -4.83 -30.80
C GLY A 272 43.31 -6.23 -30.52
N LYS A 273 43.18 -6.73 -29.26
CA LYS A 273 43.42 -8.14 -29.03
C LYS A 273 42.52 -8.89 -30.01
N ASP A 274 43.16 -9.49 -31.02
CA ASP A 274 42.50 -10.48 -31.86
C ASP A 274 41.87 -11.48 -30.93
N THR A 275 40.56 -11.40 -30.87
CA THR A 275 39.79 -12.22 -29.96
C THR A 275 40.12 -13.68 -30.18
N LYS A 276 40.54 -14.37 -29.14
CA LYS A 276 40.81 -15.83 -29.11
C LYS A 276 39.66 -16.71 -29.64
N THR A 277 38.65 -16.09 -30.21
CA THR A 277 37.41 -16.66 -30.76
C THR A 277 37.62 -17.38 -32.12
N VAL A 278 38.81 -17.30 -32.72
CA VAL A 278 39.07 -17.98 -34.02
C VAL A 278 39.02 -19.49 -33.90
N GLY A 279 39.25 -20.04 -32.68
CA GLY A 279 39.35 -21.52 -32.48
C GLY A 279 38.02 -22.23 -32.33
N VAL A 280 37.01 -21.61 -31.74
CA VAL A 280 35.80 -22.32 -31.26
C VAL A 280 34.89 -22.83 -32.38
N MET A 281 34.93 -22.24 -33.58
CA MET A 281 34.04 -22.65 -34.69
C MET A 281 34.76 -23.17 -35.94
N LYS A 282 36.05 -23.41 -35.90
CA LYS A 282 36.79 -23.96 -37.05
C LYS A 282 36.30 -25.35 -37.50
N LYS A 283 35.78 -26.15 -36.57
CA LYS A 283 35.27 -27.51 -36.83
C LYS A 283 33.75 -27.62 -37.01
N SER A 284 32.98 -26.51 -36.94
CA SER A 284 31.51 -26.56 -37.05
C SER A 284 31.05 -26.62 -38.51
N ARG A 285 30.10 -27.50 -38.83
CA ARG A 285 29.40 -27.57 -40.13
C ARG A 285 28.33 -26.49 -40.36
N ALA A 286 28.19 -25.52 -39.47
CA ALA A 286 27.21 -24.46 -39.58
C ALA A 286 27.45 -23.52 -40.77
N LYS A 287 26.37 -22.97 -41.36
CA LYS A 287 26.42 -22.01 -42.47
C LYS A 287 27.26 -20.78 -42.09
N THR A 288 27.94 -20.17 -43.04
CA THR A 288 28.83 -19.03 -42.86
C THR A 288 28.16 -17.86 -42.12
N GLN A 289 26.89 -17.58 -42.39
CA GLN A 289 26.13 -16.55 -41.72
C GLN A 289 25.94 -16.84 -40.23
N THR A 290 25.65 -18.09 -39.84
CA THR A 290 25.54 -18.52 -38.46
C THR A 290 26.87 -18.40 -37.72
N LYS A 291 27.98 -18.80 -38.41
CA LYS A 291 29.34 -18.62 -37.87
C LYS A 291 29.66 -17.12 -37.59
N MET A 292 29.28 -16.23 -38.50
CA MET A 292 29.48 -14.80 -38.32
C MET A 292 28.65 -14.23 -37.14
N ARG A 293 27.38 -14.61 -37.03
CA ARG A 293 26.51 -14.20 -35.92
C ARG A 293 27.07 -14.67 -34.57
N VAL A 294 27.39 -15.94 -34.45
CA VAL A 294 27.95 -16.49 -33.20
C VAL A 294 29.30 -15.87 -32.85
N ARG A 295 30.15 -15.62 -33.88
CA ARG A 295 31.43 -14.93 -33.68
C ARG A 295 31.25 -13.48 -33.21
N SER A 296 30.23 -12.79 -33.68
CA SER A 296 29.92 -11.44 -33.25
C SER A 296 29.45 -11.41 -31.78
N VAL A 297 28.68 -12.40 -31.34
CA VAL A 297 28.18 -12.51 -29.95
C VAL A 297 29.34 -12.91 -29.03
N ILE A 298 30.07 -13.95 -29.33
CA ILE A 298 31.16 -14.47 -28.49
C ILE A 298 32.38 -13.55 -28.54
N GLY A 299 32.61 -12.85 -29.66
CA GLY A 299 33.71 -11.90 -29.82
C GLY A 299 33.59 -10.67 -28.92
N HIS A 300 32.38 -10.32 -28.49
CA HIS A 300 32.12 -9.17 -27.62
C HIS A 300 31.23 -9.56 -26.41
N PRO A 301 31.70 -10.47 -25.52
CA PRO A 301 30.87 -11.04 -24.46
C PRO A 301 30.29 -9.98 -23.55
N GLY A 302 31.05 -8.94 -23.24
CA GLY A 302 30.52 -7.85 -22.38
C GLY A 302 29.34 -7.10 -22.99
N ARG A 303 29.30 -6.89 -24.31
CA ARG A 303 28.17 -6.28 -24.99
C ARG A 303 26.96 -7.20 -25.02
N SER A 304 27.18 -8.47 -25.31
CA SER A 304 26.11 -9.47 -25.35
C SER A 304 25.47 -9.69 -23.99
N ILE A 305 26.28 -9.73 -22.90
CA ILE A 305 25.79 -9.85 -21.54
C ILE A 305 24.94 -8.63 -21.17
N VAL A 306 25.39 -7.41 -21.49
CA VAL A 306 24.63 -6.20 -21.17
C VAL A 306 23.31 -6.15 -21.94
N THR A 307 23.32 -6.52 -23.24
CA THR A 307 22.08 -6.59 -24.02
C THR A 307 21.12 -7.65 -23.46
N ALA A 308 21.64 -8.83 -23.13
CA ALA A 308 20.84 -9.90 -22.52
C ALA A 308 20.27 -9.46 -21.16
N PHE A 309 21.08 -8.78 -20.35
CA PHE A 309 20.64 -8.24 -19.06
C PHE A 309 19.55 -7.18 -19.25
N GLY A 310 19.69 -6.25 -20.20
CA GLY A 310 18.67 -5.24 -20.48
C GLY A 310 17.33 -5.86 -20.93
N VAL A 311 17.38 -6.90 -21.79
CA VAL A 311 16.18 -7.64 -22.19
C VAL A 311 15.57 -8.39 -21.00
N ALA A 312 16.40 -9.03 -20.17
CA ALA A 312 15.92 -9.74 -18.98
C ALA A 312 15.23 -8.80 -17.99
N VAL A 313 15.79 -7.60 -17.77
CA VAL A 313 15.18 -6.59 -16.90
C VAL A 313 13.87 -6.08 -17.48
N ALA A 314 13.82 -5.78 -18.77
CA ALA A 314 12.57 -5.37 -19.44
C ALA A 314 11.50 -6.46 -19.32
N ALA A 315 11.85 -7.71 -19.54
CA ALA A 315 10.94 -8.85 -19.36
C ALA A 315 10.50 -8.99 -17.90
N PHE A 316 11.39 -8.81 -16.94
CA PHE A 316 11.08 -8.83 -15.52
C PHE A 316 10.06 -7.72 -15.15
N CYS A 317 10.27 -6.48 -15.60
CA CYS A 317 9.32 -5.38 -15.34
C CYS A 317 7.93 -5.66 -15.93
N ILE A 318 7.89 -6.18 -17.18
CA ILE A 318 6.62 -6.53 -17.83
C ILE A 318 5.92 -7.67 -17.07
N LEU A 319 6.64 -8.73 -16.73
CA LEU A 319 6.09 -9.87 -15.98
C LEU A 319 5.58 -9.43 -14.60
N THR A 320 6.34 -8.58 -13.89
CA THR A 320 5.90 -8.04 -12.59
C THR A 320 4.58 -7.27 -12.73
N GLY A 321 4.44 -6.46 -13.79
CA GLY A 321 3.19 -5.74 -14.05
C GLY A 321 2.00 -6.68 -14.31
N PHE A 322 2.18 -7.73 -15.11
CA PHE A 322 1.13 -8.73 -15.34
C PHE A 322 0.80 -9.55 -14.10
N ILE A 323 1.82 -10.00 -13.35
CA ILE A 323 1.62 -10.74 -12.09
C ILE A 323 0.85 -9.88 -11.09
N MET A 324 1.19 -8.59 -10.98
CA MET A 324 0.49 -7.66 -10.10
C MET A 324 -0.98 -7.51 -10.52
N LYS A 325 -1.24 -7.33 -11.83
CA LYS A 325 -2.60 -7.28 -12.37
C LYS A 325 -3.38 -8.56 -12.06
N ASP A 326 -2.83 -9.74 -12.39
CA ASP A 326 -3.49 -11.02 -12.17
C ASP A 326 -3.72 -11.30 -10.67
N SER A 327 -2.79 -10.85 -9.79
CA SER A 327 -2.95 -10.95 -8.35
C SER A 327 -4.10 -10.08 -7.85
N LEU A 328 -4.22 -8.85 -8.35
CA LEU A 328 -5.34 -7.96 -8.04
C LEU A 328 -6.67 -8.53 -8.57
N ASP A 329 -6.71 -9.01 -9.79
CA ASP A 329 -7.89 -9.66 -10.37
C ASP A 329 -8.32 -10.90 -9.53
N THR A 330 -7.36 -11.69 -9.07
CA THR A 330 -7.62 -12.85 -8.21
C THR A 330 -8.12 -12.43 -6.82
N LEU A 331 -7.56 -11.36 -6.23
CA LEU A 331 -8.05 -10.80 -4.98
C LEU A 331 -9.47 -10.27 -5.12
N MET A 332 -9.76 -9.51 -6.17
CA MET A 332 -11.08 -8.91 -6.39
C MET A 332 -12.16 -9.94 -6.70
N HIS A 333 -11.85 -10.96 -7.51
CA HIS A 333 -12.85 -11.93 -7.97
C HIS A 333 -12.83 -13.27 -7.22
N GLY A 334 -11.73 -13.63 -6.59
CA GLY A 334 -11.55 -14.92 -5.91
C GLY A 334 -11.33 -14.81 -4.41
N GLY A 335 -10.56 -13.81 -3.95
CA GLY A 335 -10.18 -13.68 -2.55
C GLY A 335 -11.30 -13.19 -1.66
N LEU A 336 -12.15 -12.28 -2.16
CA LEU A 336 -13.27 -11.72 -1.40
C LEU A 336 -14.46 -12.69 -1.31
N THR A 337 -14.60 -13.63 -2.24
CA THR A 337 -15.73 -14.54 -2.34
C THR A 337 -15.42 -15.99 -1.96
N SER A 338 -14.13 -16.36 -1.83
CA SER A 338 -13.74 -17.76 -1.61
C SER A 338 -13.87 -18.23 -0.16
N SER A 339 -13.67 -17.33 0.80
CA SER A 339 -13.70 -17.64 2.23
C SER A 339 -15.06 -17.35 2.89
N ILE A 340 -15.90 -16.51 2.27
CA ILE A 340 -17.19 -16.07 2.80
C ILE A 340 -18.26 -16.34 1.75
N LYS A 341 -19.26 -17.12 2.10
CA LYS A 341 -20.34 -17.59 1.19
C LYS A 341 -21.69 -16.89 1.43
N TYR A 342 -21.77 -15.91 2.34
CA TYR A 342 -22.96 -15.08 2.55
C TYR A 342 -22.85 -13.79 1.73
N GLU A 343 -23.99 -13.22 1.35
CA GLU A 343 -24.07 -11.95 0.60
C GLU A 343 -24.42 -10.78 1.52
N TYR A 344 -25.14 -11.05 2.60
CA TYR A 344 -25.59 -10.03 3.55
C TYR A 344 -25.13 -10.36 4.96
N LEU A 345 -24.60 -9.34 5.65
CA LEU A 345 -24.27 -9.37 7.06
C LEU A 345 -25.01 -8.21 7.75
N TYR A 346 -25.89 -8.55 8.64
CA TYR A 346 -26.63 -7.61 9.47
C TYR A 346 -25.98 -7.53 10.83
N ARG A 347 -25.52 -6.36 11.21
CA ARG A 347 -24.96 -6.13 12.54
C ARG A 347 -26.05 -5.59 13.44
N LEU A 348 -26.28 -6.25 14.57
CA LEU A 348 -27.31 -5.89 15.54
C LEU A 348 -26.80 -4.78 16.48
N ASN A 349 -27.70 -3.92 16.94
CA ASN A 349 -27.39 -2.86 17.91
C ASN A 349 -27.22 -3.39 19.33
N ALA A 350 -27.70 -4.60 19.61
CA ALA A 350 -27.58 -5.27 20.89
C ALA A 350 -27.20 -6.74 20.71
N LEU A 351 -26.73 -7.35 21.80
CA LEU A 351 -26.51 -8.80 21.85
C LEU A 351 -27.86 -9.51 21.95
N GLU A 352 -28.10 -10.42 21.02
CA GLU A 352 -29.26 -11.32 21.03
C GLU A 352 -28.82 -12.72 21.43
N LYS A 353 -29.76 -13.58 21.79
CA LYS A 353 -29.52 -14.96 22.25
C LYS A 353 -30.29 -15.98 21.42
N GLY A 354 -29.72 -17.17 21.33
CA GLY A 354 -30.35 -18.30 20.68
C GLY A 354 -30.09 -18.35 19.17
N THR A 355 -31.15 -18.52 18.39
CA THR A 355 -31.11 -18.66 16.93
C THR A 355 -32.03 -17.63 16.30
N PRO A 356 -31.59 -16.86 15.32
CA PRO A 356 -32.46 -15.90 14.64
C PRO A 356 -33.56 -16.61 13.84
N GLU A 357 -34.69 -15.95 13.66
CA GLU A 357 -35.82 -16.47 12.89
C GLU A 357 -35.47 -16.67 11.42
N GLN A 358 -34.60 -15.79 10.88
CA GLN A 358 -34.11 -15.84 9.50
C GLN A 358 -32.59 -15.63 9.48
N GLY A 359 -31.93 -16.29 8.56
CA GLY A 359 -30.46 -16.23 8.47
C GLY A 359 -29.77 -17.14 9.47
N GLU A 360 -28.50 -16.89 9.71
CA GLU A 360 -27.64 -17.65 10.61
C GLU A 360 -26.96 -16.71 11.61
N ALA A 361 -26.93 -17.11 12.89
CA ALA A 361 -26.29 -16.35 13.95
C ALA A 361 -24.77 -16.37 13.81
N LEU A 362 -24.15 -15.20 13.92
CA LEU A 362 -22.71 -15.03 13.94
C LEU A 362 -22.34 -14.13 15.13
N PHE A 363 -21.32 -14.51 15.88
CA PHE A 363 -20.75 -13.65 16.92
C PHE A 363 -19.42 -13.08 16.44
N GLN A 364 -19.27 -11.76 16.50
CA GLN A 364 -18.05 -11.06 16.13
C GLN A 364 -17.55 -10.20 17.28
N ASN A 365 -16.24 -10.26 17.55
CA ASN A 365 -15.59 -9.34 18.47
C ASN A 365 -14.18 -9.02 18.03
N TYR A 366 -13.76 -7.76 18.21
CA TYR A 366 -12.43 -7.27 17.85
C TYR A 366 -11.46 -7.40 19.03
N TYR A 367 -10.23 -7.76 18.71
CA TYR A 367 -9.13 -7.91 19.66
C TYR A 367 -7.89 -7.19 19.16
N GLU A 368 -7.05 -6.72 20.08
CA GLU A 368 -5.74 -6.17 19.79
C GLU A 368 -4.67 -7.24 20.01
N VAL A 369 -3.80 -7.41 19.02
CA VAL A 369 -2.61 -8.27 19.11
C VAL A 369 -1.43 -7.39 19.49
N GLU A 370 -0.69 -7.75 20.56
CA GLU A 370 0.40 -6.95 21.08
C GLU A 370 1.48 -6.64 20.02
N GLY A 371 1.86 -5.37 19.91
CA GLY A 371 2.86 -4.90 18.96
C GLY A 371 2.40 -4.90 17.50
N LYS A 372 1.09 -5.07 17.24
CA LYS A 372 0.53 -5.06 15.88
C LYS A 372 -0.51 -3.94 15.73
N THR A 373 -0.52 -3.33 14.56
CA THR A 373 -1.47 -2.25 14.22
C THR A 373 -2.79 -2.75 13.67
N VAL A 374 -2.81 -3.98 13.13
CA VAL A 374 -4.02 -4.60 12.57
C VAL A 374 -4.75 -5.34 13.67
N GLN A 375 -6.05 -5.08 13.82
CA GLN A 375 -6.90 -5.76 14.77
C GLN A 375 -7.28 -7.16 14.27
N LEU A 376 -7.46 -8.08 15.21
CA LEU A 376 -7.94 -9.43 14.98
C LEU A 376 -9.47 -9.46 15.20
N LEU A 377 -10.23 -9.92 14.21
CA LEU A 377 -11.66 -10.13 14.35
C LEU A 377 -11.95 -11.62 14.62
N ALA A 378 -12.38 -11.93 15.82
CA ALA A 378 -12.86 -13.28 16.11
C ALA A 378 -14.26 -13.50 15.51
N GLN A 379 -14.41 -14.61 14.81
CA GLN A 379 -15.63 -15.05 14.15
C GLN A 379 -16.14 -16.31 14.86
N GLY A 380 -17.19 -16.16 15.65
CA GLY A 380 -17.87 -17.25 16.34
C GLY A 380 -18.93 -17.89 15.44
N ILE A 381 -18.58 -19.01 14.84
CA ILE A 381 -19.34 -19.68 13.79
C ILE A 381 -20.30 -20.71 14.40
N SER A 382 -21.51 -20.82 13.87
CA SER A 382 -22.47 -21.89 14.24
C SER A 382 -22.00 -23.23 13.69
N LYS A 383 -22.23 -24.33 14.46
CA LYS A 383 -21.74 -25.69 14.13
C LYS A 383 -22.20 -26.20 12.75
N ASP A 384 -23.38 -25.78 12.31
CA ASP A 384 -23.99 -26.20 11.04
C ASP A 384 -23.86 -25.15 9.93
N SER A 385 -22.94 -24.20 10.09
CA SER A 385 -22.78 -23.09 9.13
C SER A 385 -22.39 -23.58 7.75
N LYS A 386 -23.07 -23.01 6.74
CA LYS A 386 -22.79 -23.23 5.31
C LYS A 386 -22.01 -22.07 4.67
N TYR A 387 -21.78 -21.03 5.42
CA TYR A 387 -21.26 -19.76 4.91
C TYR A 387 -19.76 -19.57 5.12
N PHE A 388 -19.14 -20.47 5.88
CA PHE A 388 -17.71 -20.42 6.17
C PHE A 388 -16.95 -21.59 5.56
N PRO A 389 -15.62 -21.50 5.44
CA PRO A 389 -14.79 -22.62 5.02
C PRO A 389 -14.96 -23.81 5.96
N ASP A 390 -14.95 -24.99 5.39
CA ASP A 390 -15.07 -26.27 6.09
C ASP A 390 -13.72 -26.98 6.27
N LYS A 391 -12.65 -26.44 5.66
CA LYS A 391 -11.30 -27.03 5.64
C LYS A 391 -10.21 -26.02 5.84
N THR A 392 -9.10 -26.48 6.40
CA THR A 392 -7.83 -25.75 6.46
C THR A 392 -7.09 -25.81 5.12
N ASP A 393 -6.01 -25.02 4.98
CA ASP A 393 -5.09 -25.10 3.83
C ASP A 393 -4.48 -26.49 3.64
N GLY A 394 -4.32 -27.24 4.74
CA GLY A 394 -3.86 -28.63 4.72
C GLY A 394 -4.92 -29.64 4.27
N GLY A 395 -6.16 -29.24 4.06
CA GLY A 395 -7.29 -30.08 3.68
C GLY A 395 -8.00 -30.76 4.84
N ASP A 396 -7.58 -30.50 6.09
CA ASP A 396 -8.21 -31.02 7.30
C ASP A 396 -9.54 -30.29 7.56
N ALA A 397 -10.56 -31.01 8.04
CA ALA A 397 -11.83 -30.40 8.42
C ALA A 397 -11.65 -29.45 9.62
N LEU A 398 -12.38 -28.33 9.63
CA LEU A 398 -12.41 -27.44 10.76
C LEU A 398 -13.18 -28.07 11.92
N ASP A 399 -12.52 -28.11 13.07
CA ASP A 399 -13.12 -28.47 14.36
C ASP A 399 -13.40 -27.16 15.11
N LEU A 400 -14.67 -26.77 15.19
CA LEU A 400 -15.08 -25.50 15.80
C LEU A 400 -14.82 -25.40 17.31
N ASP A 401 -14.40 -26.50 17.95
CA ASP A 401 -13.92 -26.46 19.32
C ASP A 401 -12.45 -25.97 19.43
N LYS A 402 -11.82 -25.67 18.28
CA LYS A 402 -10.44 -25.17 18.15
C LYS A 402 -10.40 -23.79 17.50
N TYR A 403 -9.18 -23.24 17.42
CA TYR A 403 -8.93 -21.89 16.88
C TYR A 403 -8.11 -21.97 15.60
N TYR A 404 -8.57 -21.25 14.58
CA TYR A 404 -7.94 -21.19 13.27
C TYR A 404 -7.72 -19.75 12.87
N LEU A 405 -6.57 -19.46 12.26
CA LEU A 405 -6.29 -18.14 11.69
C LEU A 405 -6.47 -18.14 10.16
N THR A 406 -6.87 -17.03 9.63
CA THR A 406 -6.75 -16.79 8.19
C THR A 406 -5.28 -16.64 7.78
N SER A 407 -4.95 -16.93 6.51
CA SER A 407 -3.59 -16.77 5.98
C SER A 407 -3.09 -15.34 6.13
N ALA A 408 -3.94 -14.33 5.92
CA ALA A 408 -3.62 -12.93 6.14
C ALA A 408 -3.25 -12.64 7.61
N ALA A 409 -4.03 -13.16 8.58
CA ALA A 409 -3.75 -13.01 10.00
C ALA A 409 -2.45 -13.72 10.40
N ALA A 410 -2.25 -14.94 9.94
CA ALA A 410 -1.04 -15.72 10.19
C ALA A 410 0.22 -15.00 9.70
N GLN A 411 0.17 -14.42 8.51
CA GLN A 411 1.28 -13.64 7.94
C GLN A 411 1.49 -12.32 8.69
N THR A 412 0.42 -11.58 8.99
CA THR A 412 0.48 -10.28 9.67
C THR A 412 1.04 -10.39 11.08
N TYR A 413 0.64 -11.42 11.80
CA TYR A 413 1.10 -11.64 13.18
C TYR A 413 2.36 -12.48 13.28
N GLY A 414 2.77 -13.16 12.20
CA GLY A 414 3.93 -14.04 12.16
C GLY A 414 3.70 -15.37 12.90
N ILE A 415 2.46 -15.87 12.92
CA ILE A 415 2.00 -17.08 13.65
C ILE A 415 1.90 -18.25 12.68
N LYS A 416 2.27 -19.44 13.14
CA LYS A 416 2.16 -20.70 12.42
C LYS A 416 1.21 -21.66 13.14
N THR A 417 0.78 -22.70 12.44
CA THR A 417 0.04 -23.80 13.06
C THR A 417 0.82 -24.40 14.23
N GLY A 418 0.18 -24.51 15.37
CA GLY A 418 0.75 -24.96 16.64
C GLY A 418 1.26 -23.86 17.55
N ASP A 419 1.43 -22.64 17.07
CA ASP A 419 1.88 -21.51 17.89
C ASP A 419 0.75 -20.99 18.78
N THR A 420 1.14 -20.29 19.86
CA THR A 420 0.20 -19.61 20.75
C THR A 420 0.11 -18.13 20.36
N LEU A 421 -1.11 -17.67 20.08
CA LEU A 421 -1.42 -16.27 19.83
C LEU A 421 -1.91 -15.62 21.12
N THR A 422 -1.28 -14.49 21.49
CA THR A 422 -1.70 -13.65 22.62
C THR A 422 -2.36 -12.39 22.09
N PHE A 423 -3.56 -12.10 22.59
CA PHE A 423 -4.33 -10.92 22.22
C PHE A 423 -5.18 -10.43 23.38
N SER A 424 -5.63 -9.18 23.33
CA SER A 424 -6.43 -8.56 24.39
C SER A 424 -7.77 -8.09 23.84
N ASN A 425 -8.82 -8.26 24.62
CA ASN A 425 -10.11 -7.68 24.30
C ASN A 425 -10.02 -6.15 24.34
N ILE A 426 -10.62 -5.48 23.36
CA ILE A 426 -10.55 -4.02 23.23
C ILE A 426 -11.31 -3.31 24.35
N ALA A 427 -12.41 -3.90 24.83
CA ALA A 427 -13.28 -3.27 25.79
C ALA A 427 -12.74 -3.33 27.23
N ASP A 428 -12.31 -4.51 27.70
CA ASP A 428 -11.89 -4.75 29.08
C ASP A 428 -10.39 -4.99 29.27
N LEU A 429 -9.61 -4.98 28.18
CA LEU A 429 -8.16 -5.22 28.13
C LEU A 429 -7.74 -6.60 28.66
N LYS A 430 -8.69 -7.52 28.80
CA LYS A 430 -8.41 -8.86 29.27
C LYS A 430 -7.56 -9.62 28.24
N GLU A 431 -6.44 -10.16 28.68
CA GLU A 431 -5.53 -10.94 27.84
C GLU A 431 -6.02 -12.37 27.68
N HIS A 432 -5.95 -12.84 26.43
CA HIS A 432 -6.28 -14.21 26.05
C HIS A 432 -5.09 -14.86 25.34
N LYS A 433 -4.94 -16.17 25.56
CA LYS A 433 -3.92 -17.00 24.91
C LYS A 433 -4.59 -18.21 24.31
N VAL A 434 -4.47 -18.38 23.01
CA VAL A 434 -5.05 -19.51 22.29
C VAL A 434 -3.99 -20.19 21.42
N THR A 435 -4.07 -21.50 21.30
CA THR A 435 -3.20 -22.27 20.40
C THR A 435 -3.88 -22.39 19.06
N ILE A 436 -3.18 -22.02 17.97
CA ILE A 436 -3.69 -22.05 16.62
C ILE A 436 -3.57 -23.45 16.05
N SER A 437 -4.70 -24.09 15.78
CA SER A 437 -4.78 -25.47 15.31
C SER A 437 -4.59 -25.62 13.79
N GLY A 438 -4.77 -24.53 13.04
CA GLY A 438 -4.56 -24.55 11.59
C GLY A 438 -4.76 -23.19 10.97
N ILE A 439 -4.46 -23.10 9.68
CA ILE A 439 -4.61 -21.88 8.88
C ILE A 439 -5.67 -22.14 7.80
N VAL A 440 -6.52 -21.16 7.55
CA VAL A 440 -7.57 -21.19 6.53
C VAL A 440 -7.20 -20.20 5.43
N THR A 441 -7.37 -20.58 4.18
CA THR A 441 -7.08 -19.72 3.03
C THR A 441 -8.02 -18.52 3.00
N ASP A 442 -7.54 -17.39 3.48
CA ASP A 442 -8.11 -16.06 3.30
C ASP A 442 -6.96 -15.06 3.39
N ASN A 443 -6.61 -14.47 2.25
CA ASN A 443 -5.46 -13.57 2.12
C ASN A 443 -5.85 -12.09 2.32
N THR A 444 -7.11 -11.82 2.66
CA THR A 444 -7.67 -10.47 2.74
C THR A 444 -7.99 -10.03 4.16
N HIS A 445 -8.50 -10.94 4.98
CA HIS A 445 -9.03 -10.60 6.30
C HIS A 445 -8.19 -11.21 7.44
N CYS A 446 -7.99 -10.43 8.49
CA CYS A 446 -7.34 -10.91 9.71
C CYS A 446 -8.41 -11.48 10.68
N TYR A 447 -8.85 -12.72 10.42
CA TYR A 447 -9.85 -13.40 11.21
C TYR A 447 -9.29 -14.54 12.06
N LEU A 448 -9.93 -14.73 13.23
CA LEU A 448 -9.81 -15.91 14.08
C LEU A 448 -11.14 -16.69 14.01
N TYR A 449 -11.13 -17.83 13.37
CA TYR A 449 -12.29 -18.71 13.28
C TYR A 449 -12.33 -19.68 14.47
N THR A 450 -13.50 -19.79 15.09
CA THR A 450 -13.79 -20.76 16.14
C THR A 450 -15.30 -20.95 16.26
N GLY A 451 -15.77 -21.90 17.07
CA GLY A 451 -17.18 -22.02 17.35
C GLY A 451 -17.73 -20.85 18.16
N ARG A 452 -19.03 -20.60 18.03
CA ARG A 452 -19.70 -19.49 18.71
C ARG A 452 -19.51 -19.53 20.23
N GLU A 453 -19.57 -20.70 20.84
CA GLU A 453 -19.35 -20.91 22.27
C GLU A 453 -17.95 -20.44 22.73
N ASN A 454 -16.91 -20.74 21.95
CA ASN A 454 -15.54 -20.29 22.25
C ASN A 454 -15.38 -18.79 22.06
N ALA A 455 -15.95 -18.24 20.98
CA ALA A 455 -15.85 -16.81 20.70
C ALA A 455 -16.58 -15.96 21.76
N THR A 456 -17.74 -16.39 22.19
CA THR A 456 -18.52 -15.74 23.27
C THR A 456 -17.81 -15.86 24.62
N ALA A 457 -17.19 -17.01 24.91
CA ALA A 457 -16.37 -17.20 26.12
C ALA A 457 -15.15 -16.25 26.15
N LEU A 458 -14.48 -16.01 25.01
CA LEU A 458 -13.41 -15.01 24.89
C LEU A 458 -13.92 -13.59 25.17
N ALA A 459 -15.16 -13.28 24.80
CA ALA A 459 -15.78 -11.98 25.04
C ALA A 459 -16.42 -11.85 26.43
N GLY A 460 -16.52 -12.95 27.18
CA GLY A 460 -17.16 -12.97 28.51
C GLY A 460 -18.68 -12.79 28.48
N VAL A 461 -19.34 -13.22 27.39
CA VAL A 461 -20.80 -13.16 27.21
C VAL A 461 -21.41 -14.56 27.17
N ASP A 462 -22.75 -14.65 27.19
CA ASP A 462 -23.45 -15.91 27.18
C ASP A 462 -23.12 -16.77 25.94
N SER A 463 -23.02 -18.07 26.09
CA SER A 463 -22.53 -19.00 25.06
C SER A 463 -23.38 -19.06 23.79
N ASP A 464 -24.65 -18.67 23.87
CA ASP A 464 -25.60 -18.62 22.76
C ASP A 464 -25.83 -17.22 22.21
N ALA A 465 -25.03 -16.21 22.69
CA ALA A 465 -25.13 -14.83 22.22
C ALA A 465 -24.63 -14.68 20.79
N TYR A 466 -25.26 -13.77 20.07
CA TYR A 466 -24.81 -13.31 18.74
C TYR A 466 -25.07 -11.81 18.58
N ASN A 467 -24.30 -11.17 17.70
CA ASN A 467 -24.43 -9.76 17.39
C ASN A 467 -24.47 -9.48 15.88
N CYS A 468 -24.47 -10.55 15.09
CA CYS A 468 -24.62 -10.46 13.65
C CYS A 468 -25.52 -11.58 13.13
N ILE A 469 -26.22 -11.27 12.05
CA ILE A 469 -26.99 -12.27 11.27
C ILE A 469 -26.41 -12.27 9.85
N ILE A 470 -26.16 -13.45 9.31
CA ILE A 470 -25.67 -13.63 7.94
C ILE A 470 -26.71 -14.37 7.10
N SER A 471 -26.82 -13.98 5.84
CA SER A 471 -27.77 -14.57 4.90
C SER A 471 -27.29 -14.46 3.46
N LYS A 472 -27.80 -15.32 2.58
CA LYS A 472 -27.73 -15.14 1.12
C LYS A 472 -28.80 -14.20 0.60
N ASP A 473 -29.93 -14.16 1.26
CA ASP A 473 -31.07 -13.36 0.84
C ASP A 473 -31.17 -12.08 1.65
N CYS A 474 -31.69 -11.01 1.02
CA CYS A 474 -31.92 -9.75 1.74
C CYS A 474 -33.11 -9.90 2.68
N LEU A 475 -32.85 -9.86 3.99
CA LEU A 475 -33.88 -10.05 5.04
C LEU A 475 -34.75 -8.81 5.27
N LEU A 476 -34.30 -7.61 4.84
CA LEU A 476 -35.04 -6.36 5.06
C LEU A 476 -36.32 -6.23 4.20
N TYR A 477 -36.46 -7.06 3.17
CA TYR A 477 -37.64 -7.02 2.26
C TYR A 477 -38.75 -8.00 2.66
N THR A 478 -38.56 -8.82 3.69
CA THR A 478 -39.51 -9.88 4.02
C THR A 478 -40.50 -9.52 5.13
N SER A 479 -40.29 -8.43 5.87
CA SER A 479 -41.16 -8.04 6.98
C SER A 479 -42.23 -6.99 6.65
N ASP A 480 -42.04 -6.20 5.57
CA ASP A 480 -42.98 -5.09 5.22
C ASP A 480 -44.01 -5.46 4.14
N ALA A 481 -44.09 -6.70 3.72
CA ALA A 481 -45.07 -7.13 2.70
C ALA A 481 -46.33 -7.81 3.30
N ALA A 482 -46.50 -7.76 4.62
CA ALA A 482 -47.58 -8.49 5.32
C ALA A 482 -48.42 -7.64 6.28
N ASP A 483 -48.33 -6.27 6.25
CA ASP A 483 -49.28 -5.41 6.98
C ASP A 483 -49.91 -4.36 6.04
#